data_d1d342b1999d5ab549cf1ae059a9ad23
#
_entry.id   d1d342b1999d5ab549cf1ae059a9ad23
#
_cell.length_a   1.000
_cell.length_b   1.000
_cell.length_c   1.000
_cell.angle_alpha   90.00
_cell.angle_beta   90.00
_cell.angle_gamma   90.00
#
_symmetry.space_group_name_H-M   'P 1'
#
loop_
_entity.id
_entity.type
_entity.pdbx_description
1 polymer ?
#
loop_
_entity_poly.entity_id
_entity_poly.type
_entity_poly.pdbx_seq_one_letter_code
_entity_poly.pdbx_strand_id
1 'polypeptide(L)'
;MTNRHLAKFAYREEFKGDTEALAAAVREDASTGSTSQLPLEVQFGKMSNQKTVSVCIIGRPNSGKSTLLNRIIGEKLSIVTPKVQTTRSIITGIITLKDTQVILYDTPGIFEPKGSLEKAMVRCAWSSLHSADLVLLIIDSLKSFDDITHNIVDKLRSLNIVPIFLLNKIDIESKYLNDIKAFLTENHPDSLLFPISALSGKNIDGLLEYITSKAKISPWLYAEDDITDLPMRFIAAEITREQLFLNLQKELPYKLTVQTEKWEDLKDKSVKINQVIVVSRESYKTIILGKNGSKIKEIGAKSRMQMERFFGFPVHLFLFVKVRELWENNQEFYQYMKI
;
A
#
# COMPACT_ATOMS: atom_id res chain seq x y z
N MET A 1 0.27 17.26 -16.24
CA MET A 1 0.71 15.87 -16.01
C MET A 1 -0.23 14.97 -16.79
N THR A 2 0.29 14.17 -17.65
CA THR A 2 -0.29 13.75 -18.92
C THR A 2 -1.14 12.46 -18.82
N ASN A 3 -2.23 12.43 -19.57
CA ASN A 3 -3.19 11.33 -19.88
C ASN A 3 -2.60 9.91 -20.14
N ARG A 4 -1.32 9.66 -19.93
CA ARG A 4 -0.67 8.37 -20.18
C ARG A 4 -0.97 7.29 -19.11
N HIS A 5 -1.25 7.69 -17.86
CA HIS A 5 -1.56 6.74 -16.78
C HIS A 5 -2.93 6.06 -16.96
N LEU A 6 -3.90 6.75 -17.57
CA LEU A 6 -5.27 6.28 -17.70
C LEU A 6 -5.45 5.12 -18.69
N ALA A 7 -4.73 5.16 -19.80
CA ALA A 7 -4.87 4.15 -20.85
C ALA A 7 -4.38 2.74 -20.40
N LYS A 8 -3.43 2.68 -19.45
CA LYS A 8 -2.82 1.42 -19.01
C LYS A 8 -3.60 0.70 -17.90
N PHE A 9 -4.32 1.43 -17.05
CA PHE A 9 -5.19 0.79 -16.06
C PHE A 9 -6.40 0.11 -16.70
N ALA A 10 -7.00 0.70 -17.73
CA ALA A 10 -8.10 0.10 -18.50
C ALA A 10 -7.66 -1.18 -19.23
N TYR A 11 -6.46 -1.21 -19.81
CA TYR A 11 -5.94 -2.35 -20.55
C TYR A 11 -5.69 -3.59 -19.70
N ARG A 12 -5.39 -3.44 -18.42
CA ARG A 12 -5.11 -4.58 -17.52
C ARG A 12 -6.35 -5.28 -16.95
N GLU A 13 -7.50 -4.63 -16.85
CA GLU A 13 -8.74 -5.30 -16.38
C GLU A 13 -9.33 -6.25 -17.43
N GLU A 14 -9.12 -6.00 -18.72
CA GLU A 14 -9.60 -6.89 -19.80
C GLU A 14 -8.84 -8.22 -19.90
N PHE A 15 -7.59 -8.30 -19.41
CA PHE A 15 -6.72 -9.48 -19.57
C PHE A 15 -6.53 -10.32 -18.29
N LYS A 16 -7.23 -10.06 -17.21
CA LYS A 16 -7.10 -10.79 -15.92
C LYS A 16 -7.83 -12.14 -15.86
N GLY A 17 -8.06 -12.81 -16.97
CA GLY A 17 -8.80 -14.08 -16.96
C GLY A 17 -8.23 -15.23 -17.77
N ASP A 18 -7.25 -15.01 -18.63
CA ASP A 18 -6.94 -16.07 -19.59
C ASP A 18 -5.46 -16.09 -20.02
N THR A 19 -4.65 -16.80 -19.24
CA THR A 19 -3.24 -17.11 -19.61
C THR A 19 -3.15 -17.98 -20.87
N GLU A 20 -4.19 -18.74 -21.22
CA GLU A 20 -4.27 -19.51 -22.46
C GLU A 20 -4.59 -18.63 -23.68
N ALA A 21 -5.45 -17.62 -23.53
CA ALA A 21 -5.73 -16.65 -24.60
C ALA A 21 -4.51 -15.80 -24.95
N LEU A 22 -3.69 -15.42 -23.98
CA LEU A 22 -2.42 -14.72 -24.22
C LEU A 22 -1.42 -15.60 -24.97
N ALA A 23 -1.33 -16.89 -24.64
CA ALA A 23 -0.48 -17.86 -25.32
C ALA A 23 -0.97 -18.18 -26.73
N ALA A 24 -2.29 -18.09 -26.99
CA ALA A 24 -2.87 -18.25 -28.33
C ALA A 24 -2.62 -17.02 -29.20
N ALA A 25 -2.79 -15.80 -28.66
CA ALA A 25 -2.52 -14.55 -29.40
C ALA A 25 -1.05 -14.43 -29.83
N VAL A 26 -0.11 -14.86 -28.97
CA VAL A 26 1.33 -14.90 -29.33
C VAL A 26 1.65 -15.92 -30.40
N ARG A 27 0.83 -16.98 -30.57
CA ARG A 27 1.00 -18.00 -31.66
C ARG A 27 0.39 -17.56 -32.97
N GLU A 28 -0.66 -16.76 -32.97
CA GLU A 28 -1.27 -16.23 -34.22
C GLU A 28 -0.43 -15.14 -34.88
N ASP A 29 0.21 -14.25 -34.10
CA ASP A 29 1.11 -13.21 -34.62
C ASP A 29 2.39 -13.81 -35.29
N ALA A 30 2.78 -15.02 -34.93
CA ALA A 30 3.92 -15.69 -35.53
C ALA A 30 3.65 -16.23 -36.94
N SER A 31 2.38 -16.21 -37.39
CA SER A 31 1.96 -16.77 -38.69
C SER A 31 1.72 -15.73 -39.79
N THR A 32 1.66 -14.44 -39.48
CA THR A 32 1.49 -13.35 -40.45
C THR A 32 2.76 -12.52 -40.58
N GLY A 33 3.62 -12.87 -41.50
CA GLY A 33 4.92 -12.23 -41.77
C GLY A 33 4.80 -10.80 -42.29
N SER A 34 4.59 -9.84 -41.41
CA SER A 34 4.77 -8.41 -41.71
C SER A 34 4.81 -7.62 -40.38
N THR A 35 5.98 -7.56 -39.73
CA THR A 35 6.22 -6.64 -38.63
C THR A 35 7.62 -6.07 -38.77
N SER A 36 7.72 -4.75 -38.72
CA SER A 36 8.97 -4.03 -38.47
C SER A 36 9.43 -4.35 -37.03
N GLN A 37 10.01 -5.54 -36.84
CA GLN A 37 10.61 -5.96 -35.59
C GLN A 37 11.88 -5.18 -35.36
N LEU A 38 11.95 -4.44 -34.26
CA LEU A 38 13.23 -4.06 -33.69
C LEU A 38 14.08 -5.33 -33.54
N PRO A 39 15.37 -5.31 -33.91
CA PRO A 39 16.23 -6.48 -33.80
C PRO A 39 16.17 -7.08 -32.39
N LEU A 40 16.07 -8.40 -32.29
CA LEU A 40 16.05 -9.16 -31.02
C LEU A 40 17.18 -8.72 -30.10
N GLU A 41 18.35 -8.37 -30.63
CA GLU A 41 19.47 -7.84 -29.89
C GLU A 41 19.17 -6.54 -29.11
N VAL A 42 18.28 -5.67 -29.62
CA VAL A 42 17.89 -4.43 -28.91
C VAL A 42 16.91 -4.75 -27.77
N GLN A 43 16.06 -5.77 -27.90
CA GLN A 43 15.19 -6.24 -26.82
C GLN A 43 16.00 -6.95 -25.72
N PHE A 44 16.93 -7.83 -26.09
CA PHE A 44 17.83 -8.50 -25.15
C PHE A 44 18.83 -7.54 -24.48
N GLY A 45 19.33 -6.55 -25.20
CA GLY A 45 20.23 -5.52 -24.66
C GLY A 45 19.60 -4.64 -23.59
N LYS A 46 18.30 -4.30 -23.72
CA LYS A 46 17.53 -3.60 -22.69
C LYS A 46 17.26 -4.47 -21.44
N MET A 47 17.09 -5.78 -21.61
CA MET A 47 16.87 -6.72 -20.50
C MET A 47 18.16 -7.01 -19.71
N SER A 48 19.35 -6.88 -20.32
CA SER A 48 20.62 -7.23 -19.67
C SER A 48 21.04 -6.29 -18.54
N ASN A 49 20.47 -5.08 -18.45
CA ASN A 49 20.82 -4.09 -17.42
C ASN A 49 19.71 -3.83 -16.40
N GLN A 50 18.54 -4.48 -16.56
CA GLN A 50 17.44 -4.33 -15.62
C GLN A 50 17.78 -4.93 -14.26
N LYS A 51 17.40 -4.22 -13.20
CA LYS A 51 17.57 -4.66 -11.83
C LYS A 51 16.26 -4.55 -11.08
N THR A 52 16.07 -5.42 -10.09
CA THR A 52 14.88 -5.40 -9.24
C THR A 52 15.29 -5.60 -7.79
N VAL A 53 14.61 -4.91 -6.88
CA VAL A 53 14.73 -5.11 -5.44
C VAL A 53 13.36 -4.98 -4.80
N SER A 54 13.02 -5.95 -3.95
CA SER A 54 11.80 -5.97 -3.15
C SER A 54 12.09 -5.58 -1.71
N VAL A 55 11.26 -4.72 -1.15
CA VAL A 55 11.47 -4.08 0.15
C VAL A 55 10.21 -4.18 0.99
N CYS A 56 10.28 -4.81 2.14
CA CYS A 56 9.17 -4.87 3.09
C CYS A 56 9.33 -3.81 4.18
N ILE A 57 8.31 -2.99 4.39
CA ILE A 57 8.28 -1.95 5.44
C ILE A 57 7.42 -2.45 6.58
N ILE A 58 8.04 -2.75 7.72
CA ILE A 58 7.38 -3.20 8.94
C ILE A 58 7.59 -2.21 10.08
N GLY A 59 6.80 -2.34 11.12
CA GLY A 59 6.90 -1.53 12.33
C GLY A 59 5.56 -1.36 13.02
N ARG A 60 5.56 -0.66 14.13
CA ARG A 60 4.34 -0.40 14.93
C ARG A 60 3.31 0.43 14.15
N PRO A 61 2.03 0.40 14.57
CA PRO A 61 1.05 1.37 14.08
C PRO A 61 1.52 2.82 14.31
N ASN A 62 1.27 3.69 13.32
CA ASN A 62 1.64 5.12 13.32
C ASN A 62 3.16 5.41 13.37
N SER A 63 4.02 4.43 13.10
CA SER A 63 5.47 4.68 12.95
C SER A 63 5.83 5.44 11.68
N GLY A 64 4.93 5.49 10.67
CA GLY A 64 5.13 6.24 9.42
C GLY A 64 5.35 5.38 8.18
N LYS A 65 5.03 4.07 8.22
CA LYS A 65 5.16 3.14 7.07
C LYS A 65 4.48 3.65 5.81
N SER A 66 3.17 3.90 5.89
CA SER A 66 2.37 4.39 4.76
C SER A 66 2.78 5.79 4.30
N THR A 67 3.26 6.64 5.22
CA THR A 67 3.81 7.95 4.88
C THR A 67 5.10 7.81 4.09
N LEU A 68 5.97 6.86 4.47
CA LEU A 68 7.21 6.56 3.77
C LEU A 68 6.93 6.02 2.37
N LEU A 69 6.01 5.04 2.24
CA LEU A 69 5.58 4.52 0.93
C LEU A 69 5.12 5.66 0.01
N ASN A 70 4.15 6.47 0.45
CA ASN A 70 3.61 7.58 -0.33
C ASN A 70 4.69 8.61 -0.69
N ARG A 71 5.64 8.86 0.20
CA ARG A 71 6.77 9.78 -0.05
C ARG A 71 7.68 9.27 -1.15
N ILE A 72 8.02 7.99 -1.14
CA ILE A 72 8.91 7.37 -2.13
C ILE A 72 8.20 7.27 -3.49
N ILE A 73 6.93 6.87 -3.53
CA ILE A 73 6.17 6.75 -4.78
C ILE A 73 5.83 8.12 -5.38
N GLY A 74 5.73 9.17 -4.55
CA GLY A 74 5.34 10.51 -4.99
C GLY A 74 3.83 10.69 -5.14
N GLU A 75 3.04 9.63 -4.90
CA GLU A 75 1.58 9.62 -4.98
C GLU A 75 0.96 9.08 -3.70
N LYS A 76 -0.29 9.47 -3.42
CA LYS A 76 -1.02 9.01 -2.23
C LYS A 76 -1.67 7.65 -2.47
N LEU A 77 -0.87 6.60 -2.42
CA LEU A 77 -1.30 5.23 -2.66
C LEU A 77 -1.88 4.56 -1.41
N SER A 78 -1.19 4.69 -0.29
CA SER A 78 -1.63 4.16 1.00
C SER A 78 -2.32 5.23 1.83
N ILE A 79 -3.40 4.86 2.55
CA ILE A 79 -4.12 5.80 3.41
C ILE A 79 -3.31 6.16 4.65
N VAL A 80 -3.35 7.43 5.02
CA VAL A 80 -2.62 7.97 6.17
C VAL A 80 -3.58 8.72 7.08
N THR A 81 -3.73 8.26 8.31
CA THR A 81 -4.53 8.95 9.33
C THR A 81 -3.80 8.95 10.67
N PRO A 82 -4.13 9.88 11.58
CA PRO A 82 -3.56 9.87 12.93
C PRO A 82 -4.03 8.68 13.78
N LYS A 83 -5.03 7.91 13.30
CA LYS A 83 -5.57 6.74 13.98
C LYS A 83 -4.69 5.52 13.74
N VAL A 84 -4.62 4.62 14.72
CA VAL A 84 -3.90 3.35 14.60
C VAL A 84 -4.60 2.38 13.64
N GLN A 85 -3.91 1.33 13.18
CA GLN A 85 -4.48 0.26 12.35
C GLN A 85 -5.14 0.76 11.05
N THR A 86 -4.55 1.79 10.44
CA THR A 86 -5.07 2.37 9.19
C THR A 86 -4.86 1.42 8.02
N THR A 87 -3.67 0.86 7.86
CA THR A 87 -3.34 -0.14 6.83
C THR A 87 -3.79 -1.51 7.31
N ARG A 88 -4.64 -2.19 6.55
CA ARG A 88 -5.16 -3.53 6.89
C ARG A 88 -4.60 -4.64 6.02
N SER A 89 -4.17 -4.32 4.81
CA SER A 89 -3.61 -5.22 3.82
C SER A 89 -2.24 -4.75 3.38
N ILE A 90 -1.50 -5.57 2.66
CA ILE A 90 -0.26 -5.14 2.02
C ILE A 90 -0.60 -4.20 0.87
N ILE A 91 0.03 -3.04 0.87
CA ILE A 91 -0.06 -2.06 -0.22
C ILE A 91 1.25 -2.12 -0.98
N THR A 92 1.19 -2.54 -2.23
CA THR A 92 2.36 -2.58 -3.12
C THR A 92 2.55 -1.24 -3.78
N GLY A 93 3.71 -0.62 -3.56
CA GLY A 93 4.16 0.55 -4.31
C GLY A 93 5.32 0.18 -5.22
N ILE A 94 5.33 0.72 -6.43
CA ILE A 94 6.34 0.43 -7.46
C ILE A 94 6.93 1.75 -7.92
N ILE A 95 8.27 1.81 -7.98
CA ILE A 95 8.97 2.93 -8.57
C ILE A 95 10.14 2.42 -9.41
N THR A 96 10.27 2.93 -10.62
CA THR A 96 11.41 2.62 -11.49
C THR A 96 12.37 3.81 -11.53
N LEU A 97 13.60 3.58 -11.07
CA LEU A 97 14.68 4.55 -10.99
C LEU A 97 15.80 4.12 -11.94
N LYS A 98 15.89 4.75 -13.11
CA LYS A 98 16.82 4.38 -14.19
C LYS A 98 16.63 2.91 -14.61
N ASP A 99 17.61 2.04 -14.32
CA ASP A 99 17.63 0.63 -14.63
C ASP A 99 17.03 -0.26 -13.53
N THR A 100 16.65 0.32 -12.40
CA THR A 100 16.25 -0.41 -11.19
C THR A 100 14.78 -0.20 -10.85
N GLN A 101 14.03 -1.29 -10.76
CA GLN A 101 12.67 -1.29 -10.24
C GLN A 101 12.68 -1.66 -8.76
N VAL A 102 12.18 -0.74 -7.93
CA VAL A 102 12.01 -0.94 -6.48
C VAL A 102 10.54 -1.24 -6.19
N ILE A 103 10.28 -2.38 -5.56
CA ILE A 103 8.95 -2.83 -5.16
C ILE A 103 8.86 -2.72 -3.65
N LEU A 104 7.96 -1.88 -3.16
CA LEU A 104 7.78 -1.57 -1.75
C LEU A 104 6.48 -2.20 -1.23
N TYR A 105 6.55 -2.93 -0.14
CA TYR A 105 5.39 -3.49 0.55
C TYR A 105 5.13 -2.72 1.85
N ASP A 106 4.11 -1.84 1.88
CA ASP A 106 3.60 -1.24 3.11
C ASP A 106 2.68 -2.24 3.80
N THR A 107 3.02 -2.62 5.02
CA THR A 107 2.34 -3.67 5.78
C THR A 107 1.44 -3.10 6.87
N PRO A 108 0.43 -3.87 7.32
CA PRO A 108 -0.25 -3.56 8.57
C PRO A 108 0.74 -3.37 9.72
N GLY A 109 0.40 -2.51 10.65
CA GLY A 109 1.23 -2.32 11.86
C GLY A 109 1.29 -3.60 12.70
N ILE A 110 2.44 -3.86 13.32
CA ILE A 110 2.62 -4.97 14.26
C ILE A 110 2.27 -4.49 15.66
N PHE A 111 1.32 -5.16 16.30
CA PHE A 111 0.81 -4.90 17.64
C PHE A 111 0.28 -6.20 18.25
N GLU A 112 -0.15 -6.16 19.51
CA GLU A 112 -0.80 -7.30 20.17
C GLU A 112 -2.27 -7.43 19.71
N PRO A 113 -2.61 -8.46 18.92
CA PRO A 113 -3.93 -8.58 18.34
C PRO A 113 -4.95 -9.16 19.34
N LYS A 114 -6.15 -8.55 19.39
CA LYS A 114 -7.26 -9.00 20.26
C LYS A 114 -8.33 -9.77 19.51
N GLY A 115 -8.60 -9.41 18.25
CA GLY A 115 -9.66 -9.99 17.43
C GLY A 115 -9.15 -10.78 16.21
N SER A 116 -10.07 -11.47 15.53
CA SER A 116 -9.74 -12.29 14.34
C SER A 116 -9.13 -11.48 13.21
N LEU A 117 -9.71 -10.32 12.90
CA LEU A 117 -9.20 -9.40 11.89
C LEU A 117 -7.79 -8.92 12.24
N GLU A 118 -7.57 -8.52 13.49
CA GLU A 118 -6.25 -8.05 13.95
C GLU A 118 -5.19 -9.15 13.87
N LYS A 119 -5.56 -10.39 14.21
CA LYS A 119 -4.68 -11.55 14.05
C LYS A 119 -4.33 -11.79 12.59
N ALA A 120 -5.29 -11.64 11.68
CA ALA A 120 -5.05 -11.76 10.24
C ALA A 120 -4.11 -10.65 9.74
N MET A 121 -4.32 -9.38 10.14
CA MET A 121 -3.45 -8.26 9.81
C MET A 121 -2.00 -8.49 10.26
N VAL A 122 -1.80 -8.91 11.50
CA VAL A 122 -0.44 -9.18 12.03
C VAL A 122 0.21 -10.36 11.31
N ARG A 123 -0.54 -11.43 11.00
CA ARG A 123 -0.03 -12.55 10.17
C ARG A 123 0.38 -12.07 8.77
N CYS A 124 -0.46 -11.25 8.14
CA CYS A 124 -0.19 -10.66 6.82
C CYS A 124 1.11 -9.85 6.83
N ALA A 125 1.34 -9.03 7.86
CA ALA A 125 2.58 -8.28 8.01
C ALA A 125 3.82 -9.20 8.15
N TRP A 126 3.73 -10.30 8.88
CA TRP A 126 4.83 -11.25 9.02
C TRP A 126 5.06 -12.09 7.76
N SER A 127 4.01 -12.48 7.05
CA SER A 127 4.13 -13.27 5.82
C SER A 127 4.80 -12.50 4.68
N SER A 128 4.66 -11.17 4.64
CA SER A 128 5.27 -10.34 3.60
C SER A 128 6.81 -10.33 3.63
N LEU A 129 7.42 -10.73 4.73
CA LEU A 129 8.88 -10.80 4.84
C LEU A 129 9.50 -11.83 3.89
N HIS A 130 8.78 -12.92 3.59
CA HIS A 130 9.28 -14.00 2.72
C HIS A 130 9.48 -13.57 1.26
N SER A 131 8.82 -12.49 0.84
CA SER A 131 8.86 -11.97 -0.54
C SER A 131 9.82 -10.79 -0.70
N ALA A 132 10.55 -10.40 0.35
CA ALA A 132 11.36 -9.20 0.34
C ALA A 132 12.87 -9.51 0.37
N ASP A 133 13.64 -8.81 -0.47
CA ASP A 133 15.10 -8.82 -0.43
C ASP A 133 15.62 -8.01 0.75
N LEU A 134 14.93 -6.94 1.13
CA LEU A 134 15.27 -6.05 2.24
C LEU A 134 14.07 -5.85 3.18
N VAL A 135 14.36 -5.76 4.46
CA VAL A 135 13.37 -5.47 5.50
C VAL A 135 13.72 -4.15 6.18
N LEU A 136 12.84 -3.18 6.09
CA LEU A 136 12.92 -1.88 6.77
C LEU A 136 12.06 -1.92 8.02
N LEU A 137 12.67 -1.85 9.20
CA LEU A 137 11.95 -1.68 10.46
C LEU A 137 11.89 -0.20 10.81
N ILE A 138 10.71 0.41 10.62
CA ILE A 138 10.50 1.83 10.91
C ILE A 138 10.07 2.05 12.37
N ILE A 139 10.83 2.88 13.08
CA ILE A 139 10.67 3.20 14.50
C ILE A 139 10.29 4.67 14.64
N ASP A 140 9.27 4.95 15.44
CA ASP A 140 8.86 6.31 15.80
C ASP A 140 9.82 6.88 16.84
N SER A 141 10.72 7.78 16.44
CA SER A 141 11.72 8.37 17.33
C SER A 141 11.14 9.26 18.43
N LEU A 142 9.85 9.61 18.37
CA LEU A 142 9.18 10.38 19.41
C LEU A 142 8.72 9.53 20.60
N LYS A 143 8.90 8.22 20.54
CA LYS A 143 8.51 7.25 21.57
C LYS A 143 9.72 6.49 22.09
N SER A 144 9.62 5.98 23.32
CA SER A 144 10.62 5.04 23.84
C SER A 144 10.65 3.75 23.02
N PHE A 145 11.79 3.08 23.05
CA PHE A 145 11.92 1.74 22.50
C PHE A 145 11.25 0.74 23.46
N ASP A 146 10.02 0.36 23.14
CA ASP A 146 9.14 -0.39 24.03
C ASP A 146 9.15 -1.91 23.74
N ASP A 147 8.50 -2.68 24.63
CA ASP A 147 8.46 -4.15 24.58
C ASP A 147 7.94 -4.70 23.24
N ILE A 148 6.96 -4.03 22.61
CA ILE A 148 6.47 -4.47 21.30
C ILE A 148 7.55 -4.30 20.23
N THR A 149 8.31 -3.22 20.29
CA THR A 149 9.43 -2.99 19.36
C THR A 149 10.56 -4.00 19.61
N HIS A 150 10.88 -4.29 20.89
CA HIS A 150 11.80 -5.37 21.25
C HIS A 150 11.34 -6.73 20.69
N ASN A 151 10.08 -7.09 20.90
CA ASN A 151 9.51 -8.33 20.39
C ASN A 151 9.57 -8.44 18.86
N ILE A 152 9.41 -7.32 18.12
CA ILE A 152 9.58 -7.31 16.66
C ILE A 152 11.02 -7.64 16.28
N VAL A 153 12.00 -6.99 16.94
CA VAL A 153 13.43 -7.20 16.67
C VAL A 153 13.85 -8.65 16.99
N ASP A 154 13.43 -9.17 18.15
CA ASP A 154 13.73 -10.54 18.57
C ASP A 154 13.14 -11.56 17.60
N LYS A 155 11.93 -11.32 17.11
CA LYS A 155 11.31 -12.18 16.10
C LYS A 155 12.04 -12.12 14.77
N LEU A 156 12.49 -10.96 14.31
CA LEU A 156 13.33 -10.86 13.10
C LEU A 156 14.62 -11.64 13.27
N ARG A 157 15.28 -11.53 14.42
CA ARG A 157 16.49 -12.30 14.76
C ARG A 157 16.21 -13.80 14.71
N SER A 158 15.09 -14.26 15.27
CA SER A 158 14.71 -15.69 15.25
C SER A 158 14.45 -16.21 13.83
N LEU A 159 14.10 -15.33 12.89
CA LEU A 159 13.93 -15.63 11.46
C LEU A 159 15.23 -15.48 10.65
N ASN A 160 16.37 -15.17 11.30
CA ASN A 160 17.64 -14.83 10.66
C ASN A 160 17.54 -13.64 9.67
N ILE A 161 16.68 -12.67 9.97
CA ILE A 161 16.52 -11.46 9.18
C ILE A 161 17.24 -10.31 9.88
N VAL A 162 18.20 -9.69 9.18
CA VAL A 162 18.89 -8.46 9.62
C VAL A 162 18.12 -7.26 9.06
N PRO A 163 17.39 -6.51 9.88
CA PRO A 163 16.63 -5.37 9.39
C PRO A 163 17.52 -4.14 9.17
N ILE A 164 17.07 -3.25 8.31
CA ILE A 164 17.53 -1.87 8.25
C ILE A 164 16.63 -1.05 9.17
N PHE A 165 17.20 -0.42 10.19
CA PHE A 165 16.45 0.41 11.11
C PHE A 165 16.24 1.81 10.54
N LEU A 166 14.98 2.24 10.46
CA LEU A 166 14.62 3.60 10.09
C LEU A 166 14.13 4.35 11.32
N LEU A 167 14.91 5.30 11.85
CA LEU A 167 14.48 6.19 12.92
C LEU A 167 13.71 7.34 12.30
N ASN A 168 12.39 7.24 12.30
CA ASN A 168 11.50 8.20 11.62
C ASN A 168 11.08 9.35 12.55
N LYS A 169 10.63 10.45 11.91
CA LYS A 169 10.14 11.70 12.51
C LYS A 169 11.24 12.59 13.10
N ILE A 170 12.44 12.52 12.51
CA ILE A 170 13.56 13.40 12.93
C ILE A 170 13.39 14.89 12.55
N ASP A 171 12.27 15.25 11.94
CA ASP A 171 11.82 16.62 11.74
C ASP A 171 11.26 17.25 13.02
N ILE A 172 10.99 16.44 14.01
CA ILE A 172 10.53 16.84 15.35
C ILE A 172 11.61 16.46 16.37
N GLU A 173 11.94 17.37 17.26
CA GLU A 173 12.88 17.11 18.35
C GLU A 173 12.37 15.99 19.27
N SER A 174 13.24 15.04 19.58
CA SER A 174 12.90 13.88 20.42
C SER A 174 13.96 13.62 21.48
N LYS A 175 13.53 13.49 22.70
CA LYS A 175 14.39 13.08 23.84
C LYS A 175 14.83 11.61 23.76
N TYR A 176 14.16 10.77 22.96
CA TYR A 176 14.45 9.34 22.87
C TYR A 176 15.39 8.99 21.71
N LEU A 177 15.60 9.88 20.75
CA LEU A 177 16.34 9.58 19.53
C LEU A 177 17.76 9.07 19.78
N ASN A 178 18.49 9.73 20.66
CA ASN A 178 19.87 9.36 20.98
C ASN A 178 19.95 8.03 21.75
N ASP A 179 19.04 7.80 22.69
CA ASP A 179 18.97 6.55 23.45
C ASP A 179 18.65 5.36 22.54
N ILE A 180 17.66 5.51 21.65
CA ILE A 180 17.31 4.48 20.65
C ILE A 180 18.51 4.20 19.75
N LYS A 181 19.18 5.25 19.24
CA LYS A 181 20.34 5.11 18.38
C LYS A 181 21.47 4.36 19.08
N ALA A 182 21.81 4.73 20.32
CA ALA A 182 22.85 4.09 21.11
C ALA A 182 22.52 2.61 21.33
N PHE A 183 21.29 2.32 21.79
CA PHE A 183 20.81 0.96 22.01
C PHE A 183 20.93 0.08 20.73
N LEU A 184 20.46 0.58 19.59
CA LEU A 184 20.50 -0.17 18.34
C LEU A 184 21.94 -0.39 17.85
N THR A 185 22.81 0.59 17.97
CA THR A 185 24.21 0.47 17.56
C THR A 185 24.96 -0.57 18.43
N GLU A 186 24.68 -0.60 19.72
CA GLU A 186 25.32 -1.54 20.66
C GLU A 186 24.79 -2.97 20.49
N ASN A 187 23.47 -3.13 20.37
CA ASN A 187 22.83 -4.47 20.40
C ASN A 187 22.61 -5.08 19.00
N HIS A 188 22.75 -4.27 17.93
CA HIS A 188 22.56 -4.70 16.54
C HIS A 188 23.64 -4.10 15.61
N PRO A 189 24.93 -4.41 15.86
CA PRO A 189 26.04 -3.77 15.15
C PRO A 189 26.07 -4.10 13.64
N ASP A 190 25.47 -5.22 13.23
CA ASP A 190 25.38 -5.64 11.82
C ASP A 190 24.24 -4.94 11.05
N SER A 191 23.35 -4.23 11.75
CA SER A 191 22.21 -3.56 11.16
C SER A 191 22.55 -2.12 10.79
N LEU A 192 22.11 -1.70 9.61
CA LEU A 192 22.21 -0.29 9.21
C LEU A 192 21.12 0.54 9.86
N LEU A 193 21.44 1.80 10.13
CA LEU A 193 20.55 2.73 10.78
C LEU A 193 20.47 4.04 9.98
N PHE A 194 19.24 4.38 9.55
CA PHE A 194 18.92 5.60 8.82
C PHE A 194 17.99 6.49 9.64
N PRO A 195 18.43 7.65 10.14
CA PRO A 195 17.56 8.68 10.66
C PRO A 195 16.85 9.37 9.50
N ILE A 196 15.50 9.31 9.46
CA ILE A 196 14.70 9.85 8.35
C ILE A 196 13.51 10.67 8.84
N SER A 197 12.96 11.50 7.96
CA SER A 197 11.59 12.00 8.10
C SER A 197 10.79 11.62 6.85
N ALA A 198 9.89 10.66 7.00
CA ALA A 198 8.97 10.28 5.94
C ALA A 198 8.03 11.44 5.54
N LEU A 199 7.73 12.35 6.48
CA LEU A 199 6.85 13.50 6.24
C LEU A 199 7.55 14.58 5.42
N SER A 200 8.75 15.03 5.85
CA SER A 200 9.49 16.10 5.17
C SER A 200 10.33 15.61 3.99
N GLY A 201 10.63 14.32 3.91
CA GLY A 201 11.53 13.73 2.90
C GLY A 201 13.01 13.75 3.32
N LYS A 202 13.35 14.21 4.54
CA LYS A 202 14.72 14.28 5.00
C LYS A 202 15.38 12.90 5.02
N ASN A 203 16.56 12.79 4.38
CA ASN A 203 17.38 11.57 4.25
C ASN A 203 16.72 10.40 3.48
N ILE A 204 15.65 10.64 2.72
CA ILE A 204 15.01 9.60 1.90
C ILE A 204 15.85 9.26 0.67
N ASP A 205 16.53 10.23 0.07
CA ASP A 205 17.38 10.00 -1.12
C ASP A 205 18.52 9.04 -0.80
N GLY A 206 19.21 9.21 0.32
CA GLY A 206 20.27 8.29 0.76
C GLY A 206 19.75 6.88 1.07
N LEU A 207 18.52 6.76 1.60
CA LEU A 207 17.86 5.46 1.78
C LEU A 207 17.58 4.81 0.43
N LEU A 208 17.09 5.55 -0.57
CA LEU A 208 16.82 5.04 -1.91
C LEU A 208 18.09 4.63 -2.65
N GLU A 209 19.17 5.41 -2.53
CA GLU A 209 20.48 5.06 -3.06
C GLU A 209 20.98 3.73 -2.48
N TYR A 210 20.84 3.55 -1.17
CA TYR A 210 21.18 2.29 -0.53
C TYR A 210 20.31 1.13 -1.05
N ILE A 211 18.99 1.29 -1.09
CA ILE A 211 18.06 0.27 -1.59
C ILE A 211 18.41 -0.14 -3.03
N THR A 212 18.61 0.83 -3.92
CA THR A 212 18.95 0.56 -5.32
C THR A 212 20.31 -0.10 -5.48
N SER A 213 21.28 0.19 -4.59
CA SER A 213 22.59 -0.48 -4.57
C SER A 213 22.51 -1.99 -4.26
N LYS A 214 21.42 -2.44 -3.64
CA LYS A 214 21.16 -3.86 -3.30
C LYS A 214 20.35 -4.60 -4.36
N ALA A 215 19.92 -3.91 -5.41
CA ALA A 215 19.16 -4.52 -6.48
C ALA A 215 19.97 -5.57 -7.24
N LYS A 216 19.32 -6.67 -7.57
CA LYS A 216 19.91 -7.77 -8.35
C LYS A 216 19.55 -7.63 -9.82
N ILE A 217 20.44 -8.09 -10.70
CA ILE A 217 20.14 -8.18 -12.13
C ILE A 217 18.96 -9.13 -12.30
N SER A 218 17.84 -8.60 -12.72
CA SER A 218 16.58 -9.31 -12.91
C SER A 218 15.66 -8.47 -13.79
N PRO A 219 14.85 -9.07 -14.67
CA PRO A 219 13.81 -8.36 -15.41
C PRO A 219 12.86 -7.62 -14.46
N TRP A 220 12.35 -6.46 -14.90
CA TRP A 220 11.30 -5.77 -14.17
C TRP A 220 10.03 -6.62 -14.11
N LEU A 221 9.37 -6.62 -12.96
CA LEU A 221 8.14 -7.38 -12.73
C LEU A 221 6.88 -6.62 -13.17
N TYR A 222 7.00 -5.30 -13.32
CA TYR A 222 5.91 -4.39 -13.68
C TYR A 222 6.34 -3.45 -14.79
N ALA A 223 5.39 -2.79 -15.46
CA ALA A 223 5.73 -1.78 -16.45
C ALA A 223 6.47 -0.60 -15.80
N GLU A 224 7.28 0.10 -16.60
CA GLU A 224 8.18 1.18 -16.12
C GLU A 224 7.43 2.31 -15.37
N ASP A 225 6.21 2.60 -15.80
CA ASP A 225 5.36 3.66 -15.24
C ASP A 225 4.25 3.15 -14.31
N ASP A 226 4.25 1.86 -13.97
CA ASP A 226 3.35 1.33 -12.95
C ASP A 226 3.78 1.85 -11.56
N ILE A 227 2.82 2.35 -10.79
CA ILE A 227 3.04 2.78 -9.41
C ILE A 227 2.51 1.78 -8.36
N THR A 228 1.67 0.83 -8.79
CA THR A 228 1.06 -0.20 -7.95
C THR A 228 0.44 -1.31 -8.79
N ASP A 229 0.28 -2.49 -8.21
CA ASP A 229 -0.47 -3.62 -8.77
C ASP A 229 -1.91 -3.71 -8.23
N LEU A 230 -2.32 -2.75 -7.41
CA LEU A 230 -3.62 -2.78 -6.76
C LEU A 230 -4.74 -2.44 -7.76
N PRO A 231 -5.86 -3.18 -7.75
CA PRO A 231 -7.02 -2.84 -8.57
C PRO A 231 -7.59 -1.47 -8.22
N MET A 232 -8.03 -0.70 -9.21
CA MET A 232 -8.66 0.62 -8.98
C MET A 232 -9.86 0.55 -8.03
N ARG A 233 -10.63 -0.54 -8.08
CA ARG A 233 -11.75 -0.79 -7.17
C ARG A 233 -11.31 -0.85 -5.71
N PHE A 234 -10.15 -1.45 -5.44
CA PHE A 234 -9.58 -1.51 -4.10
C PHE A 234 -9.12 -0.12 -3.64
N ILE A 235 -8.39 0.60 -4.49
CA ILE A 235 -7.92 1.98 -4.19
C ILE A 235 -9.11 2.91 -3.90
N ALA A 236 -10.18 2.83 -4.69
CA ALA A 236 -11.40 3.60 -4.45
C ALA A 236 -12.04 3.29 -3.09
N ALA A 237 -12.08 2.01 -2.70
CA ALA A 237 -12.58 1.60 -1.39
C ALA A 237 -11.71 2.14 -0.24
N GLU A 238 -10.38 2.11 -0.40
CA GLU A 238 -9.44 2.64 0.57
C GLU A 238 -9.56 4.17 0.71
N ILE A 239 -9.73 4.90 -0.38
CA ILE A 239 -9.98 6.36 -0.35
C ILE A 239 -11.25 6.68 0.48
N THR A 240 -12.33 5.94 0.28
CA THR A 240 -13.56 6.12 1.08
C THR A 240 -13.34 5.72 2.53
N ARG A 241 -12.60 4.64 2.79
CA ARG A 241 -12.27 4.20 4.15
C ARG A 241 -11.43 5.24 4.89
N GLU A 242 -10.50 5.90 4.22
CA GLU A 242 -9.75 7.01 4.81
C GLU A 242 -10.66 8.16 5.23
N GLN A 243 -11.61 8.56 4.37
CA GLN A 243 -12.56 9.62 4.72
C GLN A 243 -13.45 9.24 5.90
N LEU A 244 -13.83 7.97 6.00
CA LEU A 244 -14.54 7.45 7.19
C LEU A 244 -13.66 7.53 8.44
N PHE A 245 -12.38 7.14 8.35
CA PHE A 245 -11.43 7.24 9.46
C PHE A 245 -11.25 8.69 9.92
N LEU A 246 -11.15 9.64 9.02
CA LEU A 246 -10.96 11.06 9.36
C LEU A 246 -12.21 11.70 9.99
N ASN A 247 -13.41 11.29 9.56
CA ASN A 247 -14.66 11.94 9.95
C ASN A 247 -15.44 11.20 11.06
N LEU A 248 -15.05 9.98 11.43
CA LEU A 248 -15.66 9.22 12.52
C LEU A 248 -14.76 9.22 13.75
N GLN A 249 -15.34 8.98 14.92
CA GLN A 249 -14.62 9.02 16.20
C GLN A 249 -14.75 7.70 16.97
N LYS A 250 -14.01 7.59 18.07
CA LYS A 250 -13.97 6.45 18.99
C LYS A 250 -13.63 5.14 18.24
N GLU A 251 -14.32 4.06 18.52
CA GLU A 251 -14.10 2.72 17.97
C GLU A 251 -14.70 2.50 16.57
N LEU A 252 -15.59 3.36 16.12
CA LEU A 252 -16.35 3.15 14.88
C LEU A 252 -15.46 3.01 13.62
N PRO A 253 -14.37 3.78 13.43
CA PRO A 253 -13.46 3.56 12.30
C PRO A 253 -12.90 2.14 12.21
N TYR A 254 -12.72 1.48 13.35
CA TYR A 254 -12.16 0.12 13.42
C TYR A 254 -13.21 -0.97 13.15
N LYS A 255 -14.50 -0.63 13.29
CA LYS A 255 -15.66 -1.53 13.18
C LYS A 255 -16.40 -1.42 11.85
N LEU A 256 -15.72 -0.98 10.81
CA LEU A 256 -16.27 -0.87 9.46
C LEU A 256 -15.27 -1.36 8.41
N THR A 257 -15.80 -1.72 7.24
CA THR A 257 -15.02 -1.90 6.02
C THR A 257 -15.78 -1.30 4.83
N VAL A 258 -15.08 -1.06 3.73
CA VAL A 258 -15.64 -0.53 2.49
C VAL A 258 -15.35 -1.51 1.36
N GLN A 259 -16.34 -1.80 0.54
CA GLN A 259 -16.21 -2.63 -0.66
C GLN A 259 -16.77 -1.89 -1.87
N THR A 260 -16.07 -1.96 -2.99
CA THR A 260 -16.58 -1.49 -4.26
C THR A 260 -17.35 -2.63 -4.94
N GLU A 261 -18.69 -2.58 -4.86
CA GLU A 261 -19.56 -3.62 -5.44
C GLU A 261 -19.68 -3.48 -6.97
N LYS A 262 -19.75 -2.23 -7.47
CA LYS A 262 -19.96 -1.97 -8.89
C LYS A 262 -19.04 -0.86 -9.39
N TRP A 263 -18.48 -1.09 -10.58
CA TRP A 263 -17.67 -0.15 -11.33
C TRP A 263 -18.13 -0.19 -12.78
N GLU A 264 -18.57 0.96 -13.31
CA GLU A 264 -19.10 1.09 -14.67
C GLU A 264 -18.43 2.28 -15.35
N ASP A 265 -17.75 2.01 -16.45
CA ASP A 265 -17.22 3.06 -17.33
C ASP A 265 -18.36 3.63 -18.18
N LEU A 266 -18.50 4.95 -18.18
CA LEU A 266 -19.56 5.65 -18.90
C LEU A 266 -19.05 6.24 -20.23
N LYS A 267 -19.95 6.48 -21.16
CA LYS A 267 -19.63 6.97 -22.51
C LYS A 267 -18.92 8.34 -22.53
N ASP A 268 -19.14 9.17 -21.51
CA ASP A 268 -18.52 10.48 -21.33
C ASP A 268 -17.13 10.41 -20.66
N LYS A 269 -16.54 9.23 -20.56
CA LYS A 269 -15.26 8.95 -19.88
C LYS A 269 -15.30 9.19 -18.35
N SER A 270 -16.47 9.34 -17.76
CA SER A 270 -16.63 9.29 -16.32
C SER A 270 -16.87 7.85 -15.83
N VAL A 271 -16.71 7.62 -14.54
CA VAL A 271 -16.92 6.31 -13.94
C VAL A 271 -18.00 6.37 -12.86
N LYS A 272 -18.92 5.40 -12.87
CA LYS A 272 -19.91 5.24 -11.82
C LYS A 272 -19.46 4.13 -10.86
N ILE A 273 -19.31 4.49 -9.58
CA ILE A 273 -18.81 3.62 -8.53
C ILE A 273 -19.88 3.46 -7.45
N ASN A 274 -20.29 2.21 -7.19
CA ASN A 274 -21.16 1.89 -6.07
C ASN A 274 -20.33 1.20 -4.98
N GLN A 275 -20.35 1.77 -3.78
CA GLN A 275 -19.62 1.23 -2.64
C GLN A 275 -20.55 0.93 -1.48
N VAL A 276 -20.22 -0.12 -0.75
CA VAL A 276 -20.92 -0.52 0.47
C VAL A 276 -19.97 -0.36 1.66
N ILE A 277 -20.43 0.43 2.61
CA ILE A 277 -19.81 0.56 3.93
C ILE A 277 -20.49 -0.47 4.82
N VAL A 278 -19.74 -1.48 5.25
CA VAL A 278 -20.24 -2.54 6.11
C VAL A 278 -19.89 -2.21 7.56
N VAL A 279 -20.88 -2.30 8.44
CA VAL A 279 -20.75 -2.07 9.88
C VAL A 279 -21.37 -3.22 10.67
N SER A 280 -20.96 -3.41 11.93
CA SER A 280 -21.41 -4.51 12.76
C SER A 280 -22.75 -4.26 13.49
N ARG A 281 -23.26 -3.01 13.55
CA ARG A 281 -24.43 -2.63 14.35
C ARG A 281 -25.23 -1.52 13.69
N GLU A 282 -26.56 -1.50 13.93
CA GLU A 282 -27.46 -0.46 13.41
C GLU A 282 -27.14 0.94 13.95
N SER A 283 -26.69 1.04 15.23
CA SER A 283 -26.25 2.31 15.80
C SER A 283 -25.07 2.93 15.04
N TYR A 284 -24.17 2.12 14.51
CA TYR A 284 -23.04 2.60 13.71
C TYR A 284 -23.49 3.14 12.34
N LYS A 285 -24.47 2.47 11.71
CA LYS A 285 -25.09 2.95 10.47
C LYS A 285 -25.73 4.32 10.66
N THR A 286 -26.49 4.50 11.74
CA THR A 286 -27.10 5.79 12.08
C THR A 286 -26.06 6.91 12.23
N ILE A 287 -24.94 6.63 12.89
CA ILE A 287 -23.83 7.58 13.07
C ILE A 287 -23.18 7.95 11.73
N ILE A 288 -22.98 6.98 10.83
CA ILE A 288 -22.37 7.21 9.51
C ILE A 288 -23.33 8.02 8.61
N LEU A 289 -24.61 7.72 8.63
CA LEU A 289 -25.61 8.46 7.87
C LEU A 289 -25.69 9.92 8.35
N GLY A 290 -25.70 10.12 9.67
CA GLY A 290 -25.89 11.44 10.27
C GLY A 290 -27.33 11.96 10.10
N LYS A 291 -27.62 13.13 10.65
CA LYS A 291 -28.94 13.76 10.55
C LYS A 291 -29.31 14.01 9.08
N ASN A 292 -30.42 13.43 8.63
CA ASN A 292 -30.91 13.54 7.23
C ASN A 292 -29.85 13.16 6.17
N GLY A 293 -28.94 12.24 6.47
CA GLY A 293 -27.89 11.80 5.55
C GLY A 293 -26.75 12.80 5.35
N SER A 294 -26.65 13.84 6.16
CA SER A 294 -25.66 14.93 5.99
C SER A 294 -24.21 14.42 6.06
N LYS A 295 -23.93 13.50 6.98
CA LYS A 295 -22.55 13.02 7.21
C LYS A 295 -22.06 12.11 6.10
N ILE A 296 -22.89 11.18 5.64
CA ILE A 296 -22.51 10.31 4.51
C ILE A 296 -22.38 11.10 3.22
N LYS A 297 -23.19 12.15 3.03
CA LYS A 297 -23.07 13.07 1.89
C LYS A 297 -21.72 13.82 1.91
N GLU A 298 -21.30 14.32 3.07
CA GLU A 298 -20.00 14.97 3.24
C GLU A 298 -18.84 14.01 2.95
N ILE A 299 -18.88 12.81 3.54
CA ILE A 299 -17.88 11.76 3.31
C ILE A 299 -17.82 11.40 1.82
N GLY A 300 -18.97 11.19 1.18
CA GLY A 300 -19.05 10.88 -0.25
C GLY A 300 -18.46 11.99 -1.14
N ALA A 301 -18.74 13.24 -0.85
CA ALA A 301 -18.18 14.38 -1.59
C ALA A 301 -16.65 14.43 -1.47
N LYS A 302 -16.10 14.29 -0.26
CA LYS A 302 -14.64 14.26 -0.03
C LYS A 302 -13.97 13.05 -0.69
N SER A 303 -14.59 11.88 -0.60
CA SER A 303 -14.10 10.66 -1.25
C SER A 303 -14.06 10.80 -2.76
N ARG A 304 -15.15 11.31 -3.36
CA ARG A 304 -15.23 11.55 -4.79
C ARG A 304 -14.14 12.49 -5.28
N MET A 305 -13.95 13.63 -4.63
CA MET A 305 -12.89 14.60 -4.98
C MET A 305 -11.48 13.96 -4.94
N GLN A 306 -11.22 13.10 -3.95
CA GLN A 306 -9.93 12.42 -3.87
C GLN A 306 -9.78 11.36 -4.97
N MET A 307 -10.84 10.61 -5.29
CA MET A 307 -10.84 9.65 -6.41
C MET A 307 -10.59 10.36 -7.74
N GLU A 308 -11.30 11.47 -8.01
CA GLU A 308 -11.12 12.27 -9.23
C GLU A 308 -9.68 12.78 -9.37
N ARG A 309 -9.08 13.21 -8.24
CA ARG A 309 -7.68 13.66 -8.22
C ARG A 309 -6.70 12.51 -8.50
N PHE A 310 -6.94 11.34 -7.91
CA PHE A 310 -6.06 10.18 -8.02
C PHE A 310 -6.17 9.52 -9.40
N PHE A 311 -7.41 9.30 -9.87
CA PHE A 311 -7.67 8.62 -11.14
C PHE A 311 -7.54 9.53 -12.37
N GLY A 312 -7.71 10.85 -12.21
CA GLY A 312 -7.62 11.82 -13.30
C GLY A 312 -8.85 11.90 -14.20
N PHE A 313 -9.99 11.29 -13.80
CA PHE A 313 -11.27 11.34 -14.53
C PHE A 313 -12.43 11.61 -13.58
N PRO A 314 -13.60 12.08 -14.09
CA PRO A 314 -14.78 12.36 -13.27
C PRO A 314 -15.36 11.07 -12.66
N VAL A 315 -15.85 11.16 -11.40
CA VAL A 315 -16.39 10.02 -10.65
C VAL A 315 -17.80 10.31 -10.16
N HIS A 316 -18.73 9.39 -10.41
CA HIS A 316 -20.06 9.35 -9.81
C HIS A 316 -20.07 8.32 -8.66
N LEU A 317 -19.89 8.77 -7.43
CA LEU A 317 -19.81 7.90 -6.25
C LEU A 317 -21.14 7.76 -5.55
N PHE A 318 -21.57 6.51 -5.33
CA PHE A 318 -22.76 6.14 -4.56
C PHE A 318 -22.36 5.29 -3.36
N LEU A 319 -22.70 5.75 -2.16
CA LEU A 319 -22.38 5.09 -0.91
C LEU A 319 -23.63 4.50 -0.27
N PHE A 320 -23.56 3.23 0.10
CA PHE A 320 -24.58 2.50 0.84
C PHE A 320 -24.01 2.02 2.17
N VAL A 321 -24.83 1.99 3.23
CA VAL A 321 -24.42 1.44 4.53
C VAL A 321 -25.25 0.20 4.82
N LYS A 322 -24.55 -0.96 4.96
CA LYS A 322 -25.14 -2.25 5.30
C LYS A 322 -24.68 -2.69 6.69
N VAL A 323 -25.58 -3.23 7.47
CA VAL A 323 -25.27 -3.89 8.74
C VAL A 323 -25.04 -5.37 8.48
N ARG A 324 -23.88 -5.87 8.87
CA ARG A 324 -23.55 -7.30 8.92
C ARG A 324 -22.87 -7.57 10.25
N GLU A 325 -23.59 -8.24 11.14
CA GLU A 325 -23.03 -8.66 12.42
C GLU A 325 -21.81 -9.55 12.21
N LEU A 326 -20.80 -9.40 13.08
CA LEU A 326 -19.59 -10.21 13.05
C LEU A 326 -18.87 -10.28 11.69
N TRP A 327 -19.03 -9.26 10.82
CA TRP A 327 -18.37 -9.23 9.52
C TRP A 327 -16.83 -9.42 9.65
N GLU A 328 -16.25 -9.01 10.78
CA GLU A 328 -14.82 -9.15 11.10
C GLU A 328 -14.37 -10.62 11.21
N ASN A 329 -15.30 -11.58 11.30
CA ASN A 329 -15.01 -13.01 11.35
C ASN A 329 -15.27 -13.72 10.00
N ASN A 330 -15.80 -13.00 9.00
CA ASN A 330 -16.12 -13.58 7.70
C ASN A 330 -14.92 -13.55 6.75
N GLN A 331 -14.51 -14.72 6.28
CA GLN A 331 -13.37 -14.91 5.38
C GLN A 331 -13.51 -14.17 4.04
N GLU A 332 -14.73 -13.97 3.52
CA GLU A 332 -14.95 -13.22 2.28
C GLU A 332 -14.37 -11.80 2.36
N PHE A 333 -14.50 -11.14 3.52
CA PHE A 333 -13.92 -9.81 3.73
C PHE A 333 -12.39 -9.84 3.78
N TYR A 334 -11.81 -10.93 4.28
CA TYR A 334 -10.35 -11.10 4.32
C TYR A 334 -9.78 -11.27 2.92
N GLN A 335 -10.43 -12.08 2.08
CA GLN A 335 -10.04 -12.24 0.67
C GLN A 335 -10.13 -10.91 -0.10
N TYR A 336 -11.21 -10.13 0.12
CA TYR A 336 -11.35 -8.81 -0.48
C TYR A 336 -10.24 -7.86 -0.03
N MET A 337 -9.85 -7.90 1.26
CA MET A 337 -8.75 -7.13 1.83
C MET A 337 -7.37 -7.73 1.52
N LYS A 338 -7.28 -8.88 0.85
CA LYS A 338 -6.02 -9.60 0.58
C LYS A 338 -5.20 -9.88 1.86
N ILE A 339 -5.83 -10.33 2.96
CA ILE A 339 -5.21 -10.67 4.25
C ILE A 339 -5.56 -12.08 4.72
#